data_04fe4b7f713a45675e95583a767fd621
#
_entry.id   04fe4b7f713a45675e95583a767fd621
#
_cell.length_a   1.000
_cell.length_b   1.000
_cell.length_c   1.000
_cell.angle_alpha   90.00
_cell.angle_beta   90.00
_cell.angle_gamma   90.00
#
_symmetry.space_group_name_H-M   'P 1'
#
loop_
_entity.id
_entity.type
_entity.pdbx_description
1 polymer ?
#
loop_
_entity_poly.entity_id
_entity_poly.type
_entity_poly.pdbx_seq_one_letter_code
_entity_poly.pdbx_strand_id
1 'polypeptide(L)'
;MGEENLKNDAEIDNSRLEELIKQDITPQMQREVFDILKKSRLFLPIDFGEDAFKGIENSEPGDVIEGPKGFSIQFLTDDNGNKAVPLFTSEEMMQKAGVHTSVMVMYMSDLAGMLVQSDRYSIISINPFTEFGLNMPIQAFLAQFDIKPDPLRELLAKKDIKDDELKEALMSSQMIVGCVDADEGTSFVMIWDDNKKSHLPLFTDIEEFKKIFEKYSDDVYPQAYYFADLVKVAKVDFVINPASESLILSPEVFKGQ
;
A
#
# COMPACT_ATOMS: atom_id res chain seq x y z
N MET A 1 11.89 -35.73 16.65
CA MET A 1 10.58 -35.06 16.88
C MET A 1 10.79 -33.59 16.56
N GLY A 2 10.26 -33.10 15.45
CA GLY A 2 10.41 -31.70 15.06
C GLY A 2 10.24 -31.39 13.58
N GLU A 3 9.52 -32.21 12.79
CA GLU A 3 9.30 -31.94 11.34
C GLU A 3 7.83 -31.77 10.94
N GLU A 4 6.94 -31.40 11.87
CA GLU A 4 5.49 -31.40 11.60
C GLU A 4 4.84 -30.02 11.54
N ASN A 5 5.56 -28.89 11.47
CA ASN A 5 4.94 -27.56 11.52
C ASN A 5 5.22 -26.64 10.31
N LEU A 6 5.59 -27.15 9.15
CA LEU A 6 5.79 -26.35 7.94
C LEU A 6 4.84 -26.74 6.78
N LYS A 7 3.68 -27.31 7.06
CA LYS A 7 2.65 -27.64 6.07
C LYS A 7 1.34 -26.92 6.40
N ASN A 8 1.29 -25.61 6.23
CA ASN A 8 0.02 -24.87 6.14
C ASN A 8 0.12 -23.63 5.23
N ASP A 9 0.91 -23.67 4.18
CA ASP A 9 0.65 -22.87 3.00
C ASP A 9 -0.51 -23.54 2.27
N ALA A 10 -1.73 -23.08 2.62
CA ALA A 10 -2.91 -23.52 1.88
C ALA A 10 -2.66 -23.22 0.40
N GLU A 11 -2.67 -24.27 -0.40
CA GLU A 11 -2.50 -24.21 -1.86
C GLU A 11 -3.38 -23.08 -2.42
N ILE A 12 -2.79 -22.18 -3.20
CA ILE A 12 -3.53 -21.05 -3.79
C ILE A 12 -4.30 -21.64 -4.96
N ASP A 13 -5.61 -21.83 -4.77
CA ASP A 13 -6.50 -22.32 -5.81
C ASP A 13 -7.40 -21.19 -6.33
N ASN A 14 -7.05 -20.67 -7.50
CA ASN A 14 -7.82 -19.68 -8.23
C ASN A 14 -8.46 -20.25 -9.52
N SER A 15 -8.52 -21.57 -9.65
CA SER A 15 -9.03 -22.26 -10.86
C SER A 15 -10.41 -21.76 -11.27
N ARG A 16 -11.31 -21.55 -10.32
CA ARG A 16 -12.65 -21.07 -10.61
C ARG A 16 -12.66 -19.64 -11.15
N LEU A 17 -11.78 -18.77 -10.65
CA LEU A 17 -11.60 -17.41 -11.18
C LEU A 17 -11.08 -17.47 -12.63
N GLU A 18 -10.10 -18.31 -12.88
CA GLU A 18 -9.56 -18.52 -14.24
C GLU A 18 -10.59 -19.04 -15.22
N GLU A 19 -11.46 -19.97 -14.80
CA GLU A 19 -12.56 -20.46 -15.63
C GLU A 19 -13.55 -19.37 -16.02
N LEU A 20 -13.88 -18.46 -15.09
CA LEU A 20 -14.81 -17.37 -15.34
C LEU A 20 -14.20 -16.30 -16.26
N ILE A 21 -12.93 -15.96 -16.07
CA ILE A 21 -12.24 -14.96 -16.90
C ILE A 21 -12.11 -15.42 -18.36
N LYS A 22 -12.10 -16.73 -18.61
CA LYS A 22 -12.07 -17.30 -19.99
C LYS A 22 -13.37 -17.15 -20.78
N GLN A 23 -14.43 -16.68 -20.15
CA GLN A 23 -15.75 -16.57 -20.74
C GLN A 23 -16.14 -15.11 -20.98
N ASP A 24 -17.10 -14.85 -21.85
CA ASP A 24 -17.73 -13.54 -21.97
C ASP A 24 -18.48 -13.23 -20.67
N ILE A 25 -18.00 -12.24 -19.91
CA ILE A 25 -18.51 -11.94 -18.57
C ILE A 25 -19.87 -11.27 -18.68
N THR A 26 -20.93 -11.98 -18.34
CA THR A 26 -22.27 -11.42 -18.17
C THR A 26 -22.40 -10.68 -16.83
N PRO A 27 -23.43 -9.81 -16.64
CA PRO A 27 -23.64 -9.13 -15.36
C PRO A 27 -23.83 -10.07 -14.17
N GLN A 28 -24.35 -11.29 -14.39
CA GLN A 28 -24.48 -12.31 -13.34
C GLN A 28 -23.11 -12.91 -13.00
N MET A 29 -22.30 -13.25 -14.00
CA MET A 29 -20.94 -13.74 -13.80
C MET A 29 -20.04 -12.69 -13.16
N GLN A 30 -20.25 -11.43 -13.43
CA GLN A 30 -19.51 -10.34 -12.80
C GLN A 30 -19.65 -10.36 -11.26
N ARG A 31 -20.84 -10.66 -10.74
CA ARG A 31 -21.06 -10.82 -9.29
C ARG A 31 -20.28 -12.02 -8.75
N GLU A 32 -20.33 -13.16 -9.46
CA GLU A 32 -19.57 -14.36 -9.08
C GLU A 32 -18.06 -14.09 -9.07
N VAL A 33 -17.53 -13.38 -10.07
CA VAL A 33 -16.12 -12.96 -10.12
C VAL A 33 -15.76 -12.13 -8.87
N PHE A 34 -16.57 -11.15 -8.51
CA PHE A 34 -16.33 -10.34 -7.32
C PHE A 34 -16.40 -11.16 -6.02
N ASP A 35 -17.36 -12.06 -5.90
CA ASP A 35 -17.50 -12.91 -4.70
C ASP A 35 -16.31 -13.87 -4.53
N ILE A 36 -15.71 -14.32 -5.62
CA ILE A 36 -14.48 -15.11 -5.61
C ILE A 36 -13.29 -14.21 -5.28
N LEU A 37 -13.13 -13.08 -5.95
CA LEU A 37 -12.03 -12.13 -5.72
C LEU A 37 -11.91 -11.72 -4.26
N LYS A 38 -13.03 -11.47 -3.57
CA LYS A 38 -13.03 -11.12 -2.14
C LYS A 38 -12.31 -12.13 -1.26
N LYS A 39 -12.24 -13.39 -1.69
CA LYS A 39 -11.67 -14.51 -0.93
C LYS A 39 -10.34 -14.98 -1.50
N SER A 40 -9.97 -14.50 -2.68
CA SER A 40 -8.78 -14.93 -3.40
C SER A 40 -7.51 -14.35 -2.80
N ARG A 41 -6.44 -15.11 -2.95
CA ARG A 41 -5.07 -14.65 -2.82
C ARG A 41 -4.47 -14.61 -4.22
N LEU A 42 -4.00 -13.45 -4.64
CA LEU A 42 -3.39 -13.26 -5.95
C LEU A 42 -1.92 -12.87 -5.83
N PHE A 43 -1.19 -13.09 -6.90
CA PHE A 43 0.22 -12.76 -7.04
C PHE A 43 0.35 -11.31 -7.51
N LEU A 44 0.96 -10.47 -6.69
CA LEU A 44 1.23 -9.06 -6.97
C LEU A 44 2.71 -8.87 -7.27
N PRO A 45 3.09 -8.47 -8.48
CA PRO A 45 4.46 -8.09 -8.80
C PRO A 45 4.90 -6.86 -8.00
N ILE A 46 6.06 -6.99 -7.35
CA ILE A 46 6.62 -5.93 -6.52
C ILE A 46 8.09 -5.70 -6.84
N ASP A 47 8.59 -4.53 -6.46
CA ASP A 47 9.99 -4.17 -6.47
C ASP A 47 10.42 -3.77 -5.06
N PHE A 48 11.50 -4.36 -4.59
CA PHE A 48 12.10 -4.03 -3.29
C PHE A 48 13.14 -2.90 -3.36
N GLY A 49 13.46 -2.43 -4.56
CA GLY A 49 14.57 -1.50 -4.78
C GLY A 49 15.95 -2.18 -4.69
N GLU A 50 16.97 -1.53 -5.24
CA GLU A 50 18.33 -2.10 -5.38
C GLU A 50 19.01 -2.40 -4.04
N ASP A 51 18.64 -1.69 -2.98
CA ASP A 51 19.26 -1.78 -1.65
C ASP A 51 18.58 -2.75 -0.68
N ALA A 52 17.43 -3.30 -1.06
CA ALA A 52 16.62 -4.13 -0.20
C ALA A 52 17.33 -5.38 0.34
N PHE A 53 18.31 -5.86 -0.41
CA PHE A 53 19.08 -7.07 -0.12
C PHE A 53 20.58 -6.80 0.12
N LYS A 54 20.99 -5.54 0.23
CA LYS A 54 22.37 -5.20 0.60
C LYS A 54 22.72 -5.77 1.96
N GLY A 55 23.77 -6.57 2.01
CA GLY A 55 24.24 -7.25 3.23
C GLY A 55 23.93 -8.74 3.27
N ILE A 56 22.99 -9.25 2.48
CA ILE A 56 22.70 -10.70 2.40
C ILE A 56 23.87 -11.47 1.79
N GLU A 57 24.57 -10.87 0.83
CA GLU A 57 25.71 -11.51 0.14
C GLU A 57 26.89 -11.85 1.07
N ASN A 58 26.97 -11.23 2.24
CA ASN A 58 28.05 -11.42 3.22
C ASN A 58 27.57 -12.04 4.53
N SER A 59 26.33 -12.54 4.61
CA SER A 59 25.77 -13.14 5.81
C SER A 59 26.21 -14.60 5.97
N GLU A 60 26.52 -15.01 7.20
CA GLU A 60 26.86 -16.38 7.56
C GLU A 60 25.62 -17.13 8.07
N PRO A 61 25.60 -18.48 8.01
CA PRO A 61 24.51 -19.28 8.56
C PRO A 61 24.30 -18.99 10.06
N GLY A 62 23.16 -18.41 10.40
CA GLY A 62 22.81 -18.03 11.79
C GLY A 62 22.69 -16.53 12.00
N ASP A 63 23.06 -15.70 11.02
CA ASP A 63 22.87 -14.26 11.07
C ASP A 63 21.37 -13.90 10.96
N VAL A 64 20.95 -12.94 11.76
CA VAL A 64 19.62 -12.36 11.65
C VAL A 64 19.68 -11.29 10.58
N ILE A 65 19.10 -11.57 9.41
CA ILE A 65 19.00 -10.63 8.31
C ILE A 65 17.71 -9.83 8.49
N GLU A 66 17.81 -8.49 8.59
CA GLU A 66 16.64 -7.64 8.49
C GLU A 66 16.08 -7.75 7.06
N GLY A 67 14.80 -8.08 6.94
CA GLY A 67 14.10 -8.11 5.66
C GLY A 67 14.02 -6.71 5.02
N PRO A 68 13.63 -6.61 3.75
CA PRO A 68 13.49 -5.33 3.06
C PRO A 68 12.52 -4.40 3.79
N LYS A 69 12.92 -3.14 4.00
CA LYS A 69 12.15 -2.15 4.77
C LYS A 69 10.92 -1.59 4.04
N GLY A 70 10.71 -2.01 2.81
CA GLY A 70 9.58 -1.59 1.99
C GLY A 70 9.60 -2.24 0.62
N PHE A 71 8.53 -2.07 -0.11
CA PHE A 71 8.41 -2.48 -1.50
C PHE A 71 7.55 -1.46 -2.25
N SER A 72 7.68 -1.42 -3.57
CA SER A 72 6.78 -0.72 -4.47
C SER A 72 5.99 -1.70 -5.32
N ILE A 73 4.73 -1.39 -5.58
CA ILE A 73 3.90 -2.15 -6.50
C ILE A 73 4.39 -1.85 -7.92
N GLN A 74 4.75 -2.88 -8.68
CA GLN A 74 4.95 -2.72 -10.11
C GLN A 74 3.62 -2.41 -10.79
N PHE A 75 3.63 -1.52 -11.76
CA PHE A 75 2.41 -1.11 -12.47
C PHE A 75 2.63 -1.13 -13.98
N LEU A 76 1.52 -1.26 -14.69
CA LEU A 76 1.46 -1.12 -16.13
C LEU A 76 0.97 0.29 -16.46
N THR A 77 1.42 0.84 -17.57
CA THR A 77 0.93 2.12 -18.09
C THR A 77 0.32 1.89 -19.46
N ASP A 78 -0.92 2.35 -19.66
CA ASP A 78 -1.55 2.35 -20.98
C ASP A 78 -1.08 3.55 -21.82
N ASP A 79 -1.51 3.60 -23.10
CA ASP A 79 -1.16 4.66 -24.04
C ASP A 79 -1.69 6.06 -23.63
N ASN A 80 -2.64 6.12 -22.69
CA ASN A 80 -3.20 7.36 -22.16
C ASN A 80 -2.54 7.79 -20.84
N GLY A 81 -1.55 7.03 -20.36
CA GLY A 81 -0.87 7.29 -19.09
C GLY A 81 -1.60 6.75 -17.86
N ASN A 82 -2.71 6.02 -18.01
CA ASN A 82 -3.38 5.38 -16.89
C ASN A 82 -2.52 4.24 -16.32
N LYS A 83 -2.43 4.18 -15.00
CA LYS A 83 -1.67 3.15 -14.31
C LYS A 83 -2.58 2.03 -13.84
N ALA A 84 -2.20 0.79 -14.17
CA ALA A 84 -2.91 -0.41 -13.75
C ALA A 84 -2.05 -1.23 -12.78
N VAL A 85 -2.67 -1.77 -11.74
CA VAL A 85 -2.06 -2.76 -10.84
C VAL A 85 -2.22 -4.13 -11.47
N PRO A 86 -1.12 -4.80 -11.89
CA PRO A 86 -1.17 -6.15 -12.42
C PRO A 86 -1.31 -7.16 -11.29
N LEU A 87 -2.21 -8.11 -11.45
CA LEU A 87 -2.42 -9.23 -10.55
C LEU A 87 -2.43 -10.53 -11.36
N PHE A 88 -1.94 -11.61 -10.78
CA PHE A 88 -1.93 -12.89 -11.45
C PHE A 88 -2.60 -13.95 -10.57
N THR A 89 -3.35 -14.84 -11.20
CA THR A 89 -4.06 -15.94 -10.53
C THR A 89 -3.15 -17.09 -10.13
N SER A 90 -2.03 -17.22 -10.85
CA SER A 90 -1.03 -18.28 -10.62
C SER A 90 0.35 -17.86 -11.13
N GLU A 91 1.39 -18.56 -10.69
CA GLU A 91 2.74 -18.41 -11.24
C GLU A 91 2.80 -18.73 -12.74
N GLU A 92 1.99 -19.70 -13.19
CA GLU A 92 1.89 -20.04 -14.61
C GLU A 92 1.41 -18.85 -15.44
N MET A 93 0.41 -18.09 -14.95
CA MET A 93 -0.07 -16.89 -15.63
C MET A 93 0.99 -15.78 -15.66
N MET A 94 1.77 -15.62 -14.60
CA MET A 94 2.92 -14.69 -14.61
C MET A 94 3.96 -15.07 -15.65
N GLN A 95 4.33 -16.36 -15.72
CA GLN A 95 5.30 -16.84 -16.70
C GLN A 95 4.80 -16.63 -18.13
N LYS A 96 3.51 -16.91 -18.41
CA LYS A 96 2.87 -16.63 -19.70
C LYS A 96 2.89 -15.17 -20.08
N ALA A 97 2.76 -14.28 -19.10
CA ALA A 97 2.84 -12.84 -19.30
C ALA A 97 4.31 -12.31 -19.42
N GLY A 98 5.31 -13.19 -19.28
CA GLY A 98 6.73 -12.79 -19.32
C GLY A 98 7.17 -11.98 -18.10
N VAL A 99 6.48 -12.09 -16.97
CA VAL A 99 6.81 -11.38 -15.75
C VAL A 99 7.81 -12.19 -14.92
N HIS A 100 9.01 -11.65 -14.71
CA HIS A 100 10.11 -12.24 -13.97
C HIS A 100 10.60 -11.27 -12.91
N THR A 101 9.85 -11.14 -11.80
CA THR A 101 10.16 -10.21 -10.72
C THR A 101 9.80 -10.83 -9.36
N SER A 102 10.14 -10.13 -8.30
CA SER A 102 9.66 -10.47 -6.97
C SER A 102 8.14 -10.39 -6.89
N VAL A 103 7.54 -11.25 -6.09
CA VAL A 103 6.09 -11.38 -6.00
C VAL A 103 5.66 -11.42 -4.54
N MET A 104 4.58 -10.73 -4.25
CA MET A 104 3.87 -10.88 -2.99
C MET A 104 2.53 -11.57 -3.24
N VAL A 105 2.24 -12.62 -2.47
CA VAL A 105 0.91 -13.25 -2.47
C VAL A 105 0.09 -12.63 -1.36
N MET A 106 -1.04 -12.03 -1.71
CA MET A 106 -1.87 -11.32 -0.73
C MET A 106 -3.36 -11.50 -0.97
N TYR A 107 -4.13 -11.35 0.09
CA TYR A 107 -5.58 -11.28 -0.01
C TYR A 107 -6.00 -9.99 -0.70
N MET A 108 -7.09 -10.06 -1.45
CA MET A 108 -7.60 -8.88 -2.16
C MET A 108 -8.17 -7.81 -1.22
N SER A 109 -8.60 -8.20 -0.01
CA SER A 109 -8.96 -7.25 1.06
C SER A 109 -7.77 -6.39 1.49
N ASP A 110 -6.58 -6.99 1.63
CA ASP A 110 -5.38 -6.28 2.07
C ASP A 110 -4.91 -5.33 0.97
N LEU A 111 -4.93 -5.80 -0.28
CA LEU A 111 -4.65 -4.94 -1.43
C LEU A 111 -5.63 -3.76 -1.51
N ALA A 112 -6.93 -3.99 -1.32
CA ALA A 112 -7.92 -2.93 -1.32
C ALA A 112 -7.64 -1.88 -0.22
N GLY A 113 -7.25 -2.33 0.99
CA GLY A 113 -6.83 -1.45 2.08
C GLY A 113 -5.61 -0.58 1.72
N MET A 114 -4.65 -1.14 0.97
CA MET A 114 -3.49 -0.37 0.48
C MET A 114 -3.87 0.62 -0.61
N LEU A 115 -4.74 0.22 -1.54
CA LEU A 115 -5.07 1.01 -2.72
C LEU A 115 -6.08 2.13 -2.45
N VAL A 116 -6.93 1.98 -1.43
CA VAL A 116 -7.92 3.01 -1.07
C VAL A 116 -7.27 4.35 -0.68
N GLN A 117 -6.03 4.31 -0.21
CA GLN A 117 -5.24 5.47 0.17
C GLN A 117 -4.31 5.95 -0.96
N SER A 118 -4.49 5.45 -2.19
CA SER A 118 -3.65 5.80 -3.33
C SER A 118 -4.53 6.23 -4.51
N ASP A 119 -4.29 7.41 -5.04
CA ASP A 119 -4.86 7.88 -6.31
C ASP A 119 -3.96 7.59 -7.52
N ARG A 120 -2.85 6.88 -7.28
CA ARG A 120 -1.83 6.57 -8.28
C ARG A 120 -2.32 5.63 -9.37
N TYR A 121 -3.32 4.81 -9.10
CA TYR A 121 -3.78 3.74 -9.97
C TYR A 121 -5.25 3.91 -10.32
N SER A 122 -5.61 3.62 -11.56
CA SER A 122 -6.98 3.73 -12.09
C SER A 122 -7.61 2.39 -12.45
N ILE A 123 -6.79 1.35 -12.64
CA ILE A 123 -7.22 0.04 -13.14
C ILE A 123 -6.62 -1.07 -12.30
N ILE A 124 -7.39 -2.13 -12.05
CA ILE A 124 -6.90 -3.47 -11.66
C ILE A 124 -6.90 -4.33 -12.91
N SER A 125 -5.77 -4.96 -13.21
CA SER A 125 -5.59 -5.83 -14.36
C SER A 125 -5.21 -7.24 -13.89
N ILE A 126 -6.12 -8.21 -14.05
CA ILE A 126 -5.92 -9.61 -13.67
C ILE A 126 -5.45 -10.37 -14.92
N ASN A 127 -4.35 -11.13 -14.78
CA ASN A 127 -3.68 -11.86 -15.85
C ASN A 127 -3.41 -11.00 -17.10
N PRO A 128 -2.82 -9.79 -16.97
CA PRO A 128 -2.48 -8.97 -18.14
C PRO A 128 -1.51 -9.72 -19.07
N PHE A 129 -1.56 -9.37 -20.36
CA PHE A 129 -0.71 -9.97 -21.42
C PHE A 129 -0.87 -11.48 -21.62
N THR A 130 -1.91 -12.08 -21.08
CA THR A 130 -2.29 -13.46 -21.36
C THR A 130 -3.48 -13.49 -22.32
N GLU A 131 -3.82 -14.70 -22.83
CA GLU A 131 -4.97 -14.87 -23.71
C GLU A 131 -6.30 -14.45 -23.04
N PHE A 132 -6.38 -14.63 -21.73
CA PHE A 132 -7.58 -14.32 -20.94
C PHE A 132 -7.21 -13.43 -19.74
N GLY A 133 -7.45 -12.15 -19.87
CA GLY A 133 -7.27 -11.17 -18.82
C GLY A 133 -8.56 -10.41 -18.51
N LEU A 134 -8.64 -9.86 -17.31
CA LEU A 134 -9.76 -9.03 -16.87
C LEU A 134 -9.26 -7.68 -16.37
N ASN A 135 -9.77 -6.61 -16.97
CA ASN A 135 -9.54 -5.25 -16.50
C ASN A 135 -10.79 -4.70 -15.82
N MET A 136 -10.61 -4.04 -14.70
CA MET A 136 -11.70 -3.34 -14.03
C MET A 136 -11.24 -2.00 -13.47
N PRO A 137 -12.11 -0.97 -13.46
CA PRO A 137 -11.81 0.29 -12.77
C PRO A 137 -11.50 0.03 -11.29
N ILE A 138 -10.50 0.71 -10.75
CA ILE A 138 -10.11 0.53 -9.34
C ILE A 138 -11.27 0.83 -8.38
N GLN A 139 -12.10 1.81 -8.70
CA GLN A 139 -13.27 2.15 -7.87
C GLN A 139 -14.30 1.01 -7.83
N ALA A 140 -14.49 0.27 -8.93
CA ALA A 140 -15.36 -0.90 -8.95
C ALA A 140 -14.81 -2.04 -8.11
N PHE A 141 -13.48 -2.20 -8.07
CA PHE A 141 -12.78 -3.14 -7.19
C PHE A 141 -12.94 -2.74 -5.72
N LEU A 142 -12.58 -1.51 -5.36
CA LEU A 142 -12.63 -1.02 -3.98
C LEU A 142 -14.05 -1.06 -3.39
N ALA A 143 -15.07 -0.80 -4.20
CA ALA A 143 -16.48 -0.86 -3.77
C ALA A 143 -16.96 -2.26 -3.33
N GLN A 144 -16.15 -3.32 -3.62
CA GLN A 144 -16.49 -4.68 -3.19
C GLN A 144 -16.07 -4.98 -1.75
N PHE A 145 -15.25 -4.13 -1.13
CA PHE A 145 -14.69 -4.35 0.20
C PHE A 145 -15.29 -3.35 1.18
N ASP A 146 -15.64 -3.84 2.36
CA ASP A 146 -16.02 -3.00 3.50
C ASP A 146 -14.74 -2.46 4.16
N ILE A 147 -14.15 -1.45 3.50
CA ILE A 147 -12.94 -0.80 4.01
C ILE A 147 -13.39 0.15 5.11
N LYS A 148 -13.14 -0.26 6.36
CA LYS A 148 -13.47 0.59 7.50
C LYS A 148 -12.61 1.86 7.47
N PRO A 149 -13.19 3.01 7.85
CA PRO A 149 -12.41 4.22 8.08
C PRO A 149 -11.28 3.93 9.08
N ASP A 150 -10.13 4.58 8.87
CA ASP A 150 -9.02 4.50 9.82
C ASP A 150 -9.53 4.92 11.21
N PRO A 151 -9.33 4.12 12.27
CA PRO A 151 -9.73 4.47 13.64
C PRO A 151 -9.21 5.85 14.08
N LEU A 152 -8.04 6.25 13.60
CA LEU A 152 -7.47 7.58 13.85
C LEU A 152 -8.36 8.69 13.29
N ARG A 153 -8.89 8.54 12.07
CA ARG A 153 -9.77 9.56 11.48
C ARG A 153 -11.08 9.73 12.27
N GLU A 154 -11.67 8.62 12.71
CA GLU A 154 -12.85 8.66 13.58
C GLU A 154 -12.54 9.32 14.93
N LEU A 155 -11.33 9.08 15.45
CA LEU A 155 -10.87 9.67 16.70
C LEU A 155 -10.65 11.17 16.57
N LEU A 156 -9.95 11.62 15.51
CA LEU A 156 -9.69 13.05 15.27
C LEU A 156 -10.96 13.87 15.04
N ALA A 157 -12.05 13.25 14.61
CA ALA A 157 -13.35 13.91 14.50
C ALA A 157 -14.04 14.18 15.86
N LYS A 158 -13.54 13.60 16.97
CA LYS A 158 -14.08 13.82 18.32
C LYS A 158 -13.55 15.13 18.91
N LYS A 159 -14.37 15.81 19.74
CA LYS A 159 -13.97 17.07 20.38
C LYS A 159 -13.04 16.90 21.59
N ASP A 160 -13.19 15.79 22.28
CA ASP A 160 -12.44 15.46 23.50
C ASP A 160 -11.71 14.12 23.30
N ILE A 161 -10.45 14.20 22.87
CA ILE A 161 -9.60 13.04 22.66
C ILE A 161 -8.67 12.90 23.87
N LYS A 162 -8.56 11.70 24.43
CA LYS A 162 -7.57 11.42 25.49
C LYS A 162 -6.21 11.15 24.85
N ASP A 163 -5.16 11.65 25.50
CA ASP A 163 -3.79 11.52 24.98
C ASP A 163 -3.38 10.06 24.75
N ASP A 164 -3.74 9.15 25.67
CA ASP A 164 -3.42 7.72 25.52
C ASP A 164 -4.18 7.06 24.37
N GLU A 165 -5.46 7.41 24.17
CA GLU A 165 -6.29 6.91 23.07
C GLU A 165 -5.75 7.39 21.71
N LEU A 166 -5.35 8.67 21.64
CA LEU A 166 -4.73 9.23 20.43
C LEU A 166 -3.41 8.54 20.12
N LYS A 167 -2.58 8.32 21.14
CA LYS A 167 -1.28 7.70 21.01
C LYS A 167 -1.40 6.26 20.50
N GLU A 168 -2.30 5.47 21.05
CA GLU A 168 -2.56 4.09 20.63
C GLU A 168 -3.06 4.04 19.18
N ALA A 169 -4.00 4.91 18.83
CA ALA A 169 -4.52 4.99 17.46
C ALA A 169 -3.43 5.38 16.46
N LEU A 170 -2.60 6.39 16.77
CA LEU A 170 -1.48 6.80 15.93
C LEU A 170 -0.47 5.67 15.72
N MET A 171 -0.05 4.99 16.78
CA MET A 171 0.97 3.94 16.70
C MET A 171 0.52 2.73 15.88
N SER A 172 -0.79 2.52 15.73
CA SER A 172 -1.38 1.45 14.91
C SER A 172 -1.76 1.87 13.49
N SER A 173 -1.76 3.19 13.21
CA SER A 173 -2.24 3.73 11.94
C SER A 173 -1.14 3.79 10.87
N GLN A 174 -1.59 3.73 9.61
CA GLN A 174 -0.80 4.16 8.46
C GLN A 174 -1.09 5.64 8.17
N MET A 175 -0.04 6.38 7.83
CA MET A 175 -0.12 7.79 7.46
C MET A 175 0.39 7.98 6.03
N ILE A 176 -0.27 8.85 5.28
CA ILE A 176 0.21 9.27 3.97
C ILE A 176 1.23 10.38 4.15
N VAL A 177 2.32 10.30 3.41
CA VAL A 177 3.41 11.28 3.37
C VAL A 177 3.58 11.75 1.93
N GLY A 178 3.83 13.03 1.72
CA GLY A 178 4.24 13.55 0.42
C GLY A 178 5.69 13.18 0.13
N CYS A 179 5.90 12.54 -1.02
CA CYS A 179 7.20 12.04 -1.47
C CYS A 179 7.58 12.67 -2.80
N VAL A 180 8.89 12.82 -3.02
CA VAL A 180 9.50 13.16 -4.31
C VAL A 180 10.63 12.19 -4.60
N ASP A 181 10.86 11.93 -5.87
CA ASP A 181 12.03 11.16 -6.30
C ASP A 181 13.31 11.98 -6.09
N ALA A 182 14.32 11.36 -5.53
CA ALA A 182 15.65 11.94 -5.33
C ALA A 182 16.72 11.00 -5.90
N ASP A 183 17.93 11.54 -6.12
CA ASP A 183 19.03 10.77 -6.74
C ASP A 183 19.39 9.48 -6.00
N GLU A 184 19.14 9.43 -4.68
CA GLU A 184 19.40 8.28 -3.81
C GLU A 184 18.11 7.66 -3.24
N GLY A 185 16.99 7.70 -3.95
CA GLY A 185 15.72 7.11 -3.55
C GLY A 185 14.61 8.14 -3.32
N THR A 186 13.74 7.90 -2.34
CA THR A 186 12.59 8.75 -2.05
C THR A 186 12.89 9.73 -0.93
N SER A 187 12.55 11.02 -1.12
CA SER A 187 12.64 12.06 -0.10
C SER A 187 11.25 12.53 0.34
N PHE A 188 11.10 12.84 1.62
CA PHE A 188 9.86 13.38 2.18
C PHE A 188 9.77 14.89 1.95
N VAL A 189 8.59 15.35 1.56
CA VAL A 189 8.32 16.77 1.42
C VAL A 189 7.99 17.36 2.78
N MET A 190 8.72 18.43 3.13
CA MET A 190 8.54 19.16 4.39
C MET A 190 7.72 20.41 4.18
N ILE A 191 6.98 20.83 5.20
CA ILE A 191 6.32 22.14 5.24
C ILE A 191 6.93 23.00 6.36
N TRP A 192 6.79 24.32 6.24
CA TRP A 192 7.27 25.29 7.24
C TRP A 192 6.11 26.06 7.85
N ASP A 193 6.17 26.24 9.16
CA ASP A 193 5.24 27.14 9.86
C ASP A 193 5.67 28.62 9.72
N ASP A 194 4.88 29.53 10.27
CA ASP A 194 5.14 30.97 10.25
C ASP A 194 6.45 31.35 10.97
N ASN A 195 6.95 30.51 11.88
CA ASN A 195 8.20 30.67 12.60
C ASN A 195 9.41 30.08 11.85
N LYS A 196 9.21 29.60 10.61
CA LYS A 196 10.21 28.92 9.79
C LYS A 196 10.71 27.59 10.39
N LYS A 197 9.93 26.96 11.25
CA LYS A 197 10.20 25.62 11.73
C LYS A 197 9.66 24.62 10.72
N SER A 198 10.48 23.63 10.37
CA SER A 198 10.08 22.56 9.43
C SER A 198 9.32 21.46 10.16
N HIS A 199 8.29 20.94 9.51
CA HIS A 199 7.47 19.84 9.98
C HIS A 199 7.32 18.78 8.86
N LEU A 200 7.20 17.52 9.25
CA LEU A 200 6.79 16.46 8.32
C LEU A 200 5.26 16.39 8.31
N PRO A 201 4.61 16.77 7.20
CA PRO A 201 3.16 16.66 7.10
C PRO A 201 2.75 15.19 6.95
N LEU A 202 1.80 14.76 7.76
CA LEU A 202 1.21 13.45 7.75
C LEU A 202 -0.30 13.59 7.47
N PHE A 203 -0.83 12.74 6.63
CA PHE A 203 -2.23 12.80 6.24
C PHE A 203 -2.93 11.49 6.58
N THR A 204 -4.13 11.57 7.12
CA THR A 204 -4.95 10.41 7.45
C THR A 204 -5.50 9.71 6.22
N ASP A 205 -5.62 10.44 5.13
CA ASP A 205 -6.17 9.96 3.87
C ASP A 205 -5.75 10.84 2.67
N ILE A 206 -6.10 10.37 1.48
CA ILE A 206 -5.71 11.03 0.23
C ILE A 206 -6.38 12.41 0.04
N GLU A 207 -7.58 12.62 0.58
CA GLU A 207 -8.28 13.90 0.46
C GLU A 207 -7.58 14.98 1.30
N GLU A 208 -7.08 14.63 2.48
CA GLU A 208 -6.26 15.54 3.29
C GLU A 208 -4.94 15.86 2.59
N PHE A 209 -4.29 14.86 1.97
CA PHE A 209 -3.08 15.07 1.18
C PHE A 209 -3.32 16.04 0.01
N LYS A 210 -4.40 15.85 -0.76
CA LYS A 210 -4.75 16.70 -1.90
C LYS A 210 -4.96 18.16 -1.51
N LYS A 211 -5.52 18.45 -0.34
CA LYS A 211 -5.71 19.83 0.14
C LYS A 211 -4.39 20.64 0.15
N ILE A 212 -3.26 19.97 0.35
CA ILE A 212 -1.94 20.61 0.40
C ILE A 212 -1.20 20.47 -0.94
N PHE A 213 -1.22 19.26 -1.54
CA PHE A 213 -0.30 18.92 -2.63
C PHE A 213 -0.96 18.79 -4.01
N GLU A 214 -2.27 18.98 -4.15
CA GLU A 214 -2.95 18.89 -5.47
C GLU A 214 -2.28 19.76 -6.55
N LYS A 215 -1.78 20.94 -6.16
CA LYS A 215 -1.08 21.87 -7.08
C LYS A 215 0.31 21.41 -7.51
N TYR A 216 0.85 20.39 -6.85
CA TYR A 216 2.19 19.85 -7.04
C TYR A 216 2.13 18.36 -7.44
N SER A 217 1.00 17.90 -7.96
CA SER A 217 0.75 16.48 -8.28
C SER A 217 1.72 15.87 -9.30
N ASP A 218 2.39 16.70 -10.10
CA ASP A 218 3.37 16.23 -11.07
C ASP A 218 4.73 15.87 -10.41
N ASP A 219 5.04 16.47 -9.28
CA ASP A 219 6.32 16.32 -8.59
C ASP A 219 6.19 15.59 -7.26
N VAL A 220 5.05 15.72 -6.56
CA VAL A 220 4.80 15.16 -5.22
C VAL A 220 3.76 14.06 -5.28
N TYR A 221 4.13 12.86 -4.87
CA TYR A 221 3.21 11.73 -4.83
C TYR A 221 2.97 11.24 -3.40
N PRO A 222 1.77 10.70 -3.11
CA PRO A 222 1.44 10.13 -1.80
C PRO A 222 2.05 8.75 -1.63
N GLN A 223 2.61 8.48 -0.45
CA GLN A 223 3.04 7.15 -0.05
C GLN A 223 2.65 6.88 1.40
N ALA A 224 2.14 5.67 1.67
CA ALA A 224 1.71 5.27 3.01
C ALA A 224 2.87 4.64 3.80
N TYR A 225 2.98 5.03 5.09
CA TYR A 225 3.94 4.50 6.04
C TYR A 225 3.25 4.23 7.38
N TYR A 226 3.67 3.22 8.12
CA TYR A 226 3.24 3.09 9.51
C TYR A 226 3.78 4.25 10.33
N PHE A 227 2.93 4.89 11.12
CA PHE A 227 3.34 5.99 12.01
C PHE A 227 4.47 5.58 12.94
N ALA A 228 4.43 4.36 13.47
CA ALA A 228 5.47 3.79 14.32
C ALA A 228 6.86 3.77 13.64
N ASP A 229 6.93 3.57 12.32
CA ASP A 229 8.19 3.60 11.58
C ASP A 229 8.67 5.03 11.32
N LEU A 230 7.75 5.94 11.02
CA LEU A 230 8.07 7.37 10.89
C LEU A 230 8.66 7.94 12.18
N VAL A 231 8.12 7.56 13.34
CA VAL A 231 8.64 7.97 14.66
C VAL A 231 10.11 7.58 14.86
N LYS A 232 10.52 6.40 14.39
CA LYS A 232 11.90 5.90 14.53
C LYS A 232 12.92 6.75 13.78
N VAL A 233 12.53 7.30 12.62
CA VAL A 233 13.44 7.99 11.69
C VAL A 233 13.30 9.51 11.73
N ALA A 234 12.18 10.05 12.20
CA ALA A 234 11.92 11.48 12.21
C ALA A 234 12.84 12.24 13.19
N LYS A 235 13.34 13.37 12.70
CA LYS A 235 14.15 14.34 13.47
C LYS A 235 13.44 15.68 13.65
N VAL A 236 12.23 15.79 13.13
CA VAL A 236 11.39 16.99 13.14
C VAL A 236 10.01 16.64 13.66
N ASP A 237 9.26 17.64 14.12
CA ASP A 237 7.89 17.42 14.53
C ASP A 237 7.01 17.06 13.34
N PHE A 238 5.97 16.26 13.60
CA PHE A 238 4.90 15.95 12.66
C PHE A 238 3.82 17.04 12.72
N VAL A 239 3.11 17.22 11.62
CA VAL A 239 1.83 17.91 11.62
C VAL A 239 0.81 17.06 10.89
N ILE A 240 -0.23 16.61 11.61
CA ILE A 240 -1.29 15.77 11.07
C ILE A 240 -2.37 16.65 10.46
N ASN A 241 -2.76 16.34 9.22
CA ASN A 241 -3.79 17.03 8.44
C ASN A 241 -3.63 18.56 8.52
N PRO A 242 -2.52 19.13 8.01
CA PRO A 242 -2.19 20.56 8.20
C PRO A 242 -3.25 21.52 7.66
N ALA A 243 -4.11 21.10 6.72
CA ALA A 243 -5.22 21.91 6.20
C ALA A 243 -6.53 21.77 7.00
N SER A 244 -6.59 20.88 7.98
CA SER A 244 -7.79 20.57 8.77
C SER A 244 -7.50 20.64 10.27
N GLU A 245 -7.19 19.54 10.93
CA GLU A 245 -6.94 19.45 12.38
C GLU A 245 -5.66 20.17 12.78
N SER A 246 -4.66 20.17 11.93
CA SER A 246 -3.34 20.81 12.12
C SER A 246 -2.68 20.43 13.47
N LEU A 247 -2.74 19.13 13.82
CA LEU A 247 -2.23 18.63 15.10
C LEU A 247 -0.71 18.47 15.02
N ILE A 248 0.02 19.24 15.83
CA ILE A 248 1.49 19.17 15.90
C ILE A 248 1.92 18.20 17.00
N LEU A 249 2.78 17.24 16.66
CA LEU A 249 3.27 16.18 17.54
C LEU A 249 4.79 16.06 17.45
N SER A 250 5.45 16.02 18.60
CA SER A 250 6.87 15.67 18.63
C SER A 250 7.08 14.16 18.59
N PRO A 251 7.96 13.62 17.72
CA PRO A 251 8.28 12.20 17.71
C PRO A 251 8.85 11.71 19.04
N GLU A 252 9.47 12.59 19.83
CA GLU A 252 10.07 12.24 21.13
C GLU A 252 9.03 11.74 22.16
N VAL A 253 7.75 12.17 22.03
CA VAL A 253 6.65 11.71 22.90
C VAL A 253 6.35 10.20 22.71
N PHE A 254 6.74 9.65 21.56
CA PHE A 254 6.48 8.25 21.17
C PHE A 254 7.72 7.36 21.28
N LYS A 255 8.92 7.93 21.44
CA LYS A 255 10.16 7.17 21.62
C LYS A 255 10.27 6.74 23.08
N GLY A 256 10.40 5.45 23.32
CA GLY A 256 10.63 4.91 24.68
C GLY A 256 9.50 4.01 25.20
N GLN A 257 8.74 3.44 24.31
CA GLN A 257 7.84 2.31 24.64
C GLN A 257 8.32 1.01 24.04
#